data_52f6ff8925406f987cca0e28d2d12774
#
_entry.id   52f6ff8925406f987cca0e28d2d12774
#
_cell.length_a   1.000
_cell.length_b   1.000
_cell.length_c   1.000
_cell.angle_alpha   90.00
_cell.angle_beta   90.00
_cell.angle_gamma   90.00
#
_symmetry.space_group_name_H-M   'P 1'
#
loop_
_entity.id
_entity.type
_entity.pdbx_description
1 polymer ?
#
loop_
_entity_poly.entity_id
_entity_poly.type
_entity_poly.pdbx_seq_one_letter_code
_entity_poly.pdbx_strand_id
1 'polypeptide(L)'
;LADRCKFELMDYRDVTGAFDRIVSIGMFEHVGVPHYEAYFRNVRNLLKQDGIALIHTIGRSDPPDTTSPWILKYIFPGGYVPAMSEAIAPIERQYLFATDIEVWRLHYAQTLRCWHDRFMANIDKARALYDDRFCRMWRYYLIACELTFRYNHQVVFQFQLAKEQDAVPLTRDYLYRDDAHKNVRKGLHHAAE
;
A
#
# COMPACT_ATOMS: atom_id res chain seq x y z
N LEU A 1 -3.33 24.60 -1.70
CA LEU A 1 -3.28 23.30 -0.98
C LEU A 1 -2.29 23.33 0.19
N ALA A 2 -1.21 24.15 0.09
CA ALA A 2 -0.20 24.26 1.15
C ALA A 2 -0.78 24.73 2.51
N ASP A 3 -1.87 25.46 2.49
CA ASP A 3 -2.63 25.92 3.64
C ASP A 3 -3.44 24.81 4.35
N ARG A 4 -3.67 23.69 3.65
CA ARG A 4 -4.49 22.57 4.12
C ARG A 4 -3.72 21.24 4.24
N CYS A 5 -2.47 21.21 3.78
CA CYS A 5 -1.63 20.03 3.81
C CYS A 5 -0.40 20.29 4.69
N LYS A 6 -0.21 19.45 5.71
CA LYS A 6 0.96 19.47 6.58
C LYS A 6 1.74 18.18 6.39
N PHE A 7 3.04 18.32 6.17
CA PHE A 7 3.96 17.18 6.10
C PHE A 7 4.82 17.17 7.35
N GLU A 8 4.88 16.02 8.01
CA GLU A 8 5.68 15.83 9.21
C GLU A 8 6.59 14.61 9.03
N LEU A 9 7.86 14.79 9.35
CA LEU A 9 8.81 13.67 9.43
C LEU A 9 8.79 13.15 10.86
N MET A 10 8.02 12.09 11.10
CA MET A 10 7.91 11.46 12.41
C MET A 10 7.63 9.95 12.28
N ASP A 11 7.94 9.21 13.34
CA ASP A 11 7.54 7.81 13.44
C ASP A 11 6.01 7.73 13.62
N TYR A 12 5.36 6.80 12.93
CA TYR A 12 3.90 6.63 13.03
C TYR A 12 3.45 6.30 14.46
N ARG A 13 4.34 5.75 15.28
CA ARG A 13 4.08 5.41 16.68
C ARG A 13 3.98 6.65 17.59
N ASP A 14 4.56 7.76 17.16
CA ASP A 14 4.58 9.03 17.88
C ASP A 14 3.43 9.95 17.47
N VAL A 15 2.66 9.56 16.43
CA VAL A 15 1.48 10.32 16.00
C VAL A 15 0.43 10.32 17.10
N THR A 16 -0.12 11.49 17.39
CA THR A 16 -1.17 11.70 18.40
C THR A 16 -2.40 12.37 17.78
N GLY A 17 -3.52 12.29 18.49
CA GLY A 17 -4.78 12.90 18.05
C GLY A 17 -5.82 11.88 17.62
N ALA A 18 -6.88 12.36 16.97
CA ALA A 18 -7.96 11.53 16.45
C ALA A 18 -8.32 11.97 15.03
N PHE A 19 -8.36 11.03 14.11
CA PHE A 19 -8.52 11.26 12.67
C PHE A 19 -9.81 10.65 12.15
N ASP A 20 -10.49 11.37 11.26
CA ASP A 20 -11.67 10.88 10.55
C ASP A 20 -11.28 9.80 9.53
N ARG A 21 -10.11 9.96 8.92
CA ARG A 21 -9.58 9.05 7.89
C ARG A 21 -8.09 8.81 8.12
N ILE A 22 -7.70 7.55 8.04
CA ILE A 22 -6.31 7.13 8.09
C ILE A 22 -6.02 6.37 6.80
N VAL A 23 -4.93 6.72 6.11
CA VAL A 23 -4.47 6.01 4.92
C VAL A 23 -3.01 5.62 5.11
N SER A 24 -2.70 4.34 4.95
CA SER A 24 -1.34 3.81 4.98
C SER A 24 -1.07 3.09 3.65
N ILE A 25 -0.04 3.52 2.93
CA ILE A 25 0.28 2.99 1.59
C ILE A 25 1.75 2.58 1.56
N GLY A 26 2.01 1.28 1.34
CA GLY A 26 3.38 0.73 1.18
C GLY A 26 4.24 0.80 2.44
N MET A 27 3.65 1.04 3.60
CA MET A 27 4.37 1.07 4.87
C MET A 27 4.30 -0.28 5.61
N PHE A 28 3.18 -0.99 5.47
CA PHE A 28 2.90 -2.22 6.23
C PHE A 28 3.94 -3.32 5.95
N GLU A 29 4.51 -3.34 4.74
CA GLU A 29 5.60 -4.24 4.33
C GLU A 29 6.90 -4.02 5.13
N HIS A 30 7.03 -2.88 5.80
CA HIS A 30 8.21 -2.52 6.60
C HIS A 30 7.96 -2.57 8.11
N VAL A 31 6.73 -2.88 8.55
CA VAL A 31 6.37 -2.99 9.97
C VAL A 31 6.94 -4.26 10.60
N GLY A 32 6.86 -5.39 9.89
CA GLY A 32 7.27 -6.71 10.36
C GLY A 32 6.22 -7.42 11.21
N VAL A 33 6.07 -8.73 11.01
CA VAL A 33 5.04 -9.57 11.62
C VAL A 33 4.95 -9.42 13.15
N PRO A 34 6.06 -9.37 13.92
CA PRO A 34 6.00 -9.20 15.37
C PRO A 34 5.34 -7.89 15.82
N HIS A 35 5.24 -6.90 14.96
CA HIS A 35 4.73 -5.57 15.28
C HIS A 35 3.33 -5.29 14.71
N TYR A 36 2.73 -6.20 13.96
CA TYR A 36 1.42 -6.00 13.33
C TYR A 36 0.32 -5.70 14.34
N GLU A 37 0.35 -6.35 15.50
CA GLU A 37 -0.62 -6.07 16.56
C GLU A 37 -0.48 -4.64 17.12
N ALA A 38 0.74 -4.20 17.37
CA ALA A 38 1.02 -2.83 17.80
C ALA A 38 0.62 -1.79 16.73
N TYR A 39 0.85 -2.12 15.46
CA TYR A 39 0.46 -1.30 14.32
C TYR A 39 -1.07 -1.09 14.27
N PHE A 40 -1.86 -2.16 14.27
CA PHE A 40 -3.32 -2.04 14.22
C PHE A 40 -3.92 -1.45 15.50
N ARG A 41 -3.32 -1.70 16.66
CA ARG A 41 -3.67 -1.00 17.90
C ARG A 41 -3.49 0.51 17.76
N ASN A 42 -2.40 0.96 17.15
CA ASN A 42 -2.16 2.38 16.91
C ASN A 42 -3.17 2.97 15.92
N VAL A 43 -3.44 2.29 14.81
CA VAL A 43 -4.51 2.67 13.87
C VAL A 43 -5.84 2.83 14.59
N ARG A 44 -6.23 1.85 15.43
CA ARG A 44 -7.46 1.92 16.21
C ARG A 44 -7.51 3.12 17.15
N ASN A 45 -6.41 3.37 17.86
CA ASN A 45 -6.36 4.46 18.85
C ASN A 45 -6.46 5.84 18.19
N LEU A 46 -5.85 6.01 17.04
CA LEU A 46 -5.85 7.25 16.27
C LEU A 46 -7.14 7.48 15.47
N LEU A 47 -7.91 6.44 15.20
CA LEU A 47 -9.15 6.55 14.44
C LEU A 47 -10.27 7.07 15.33
N LYS A 48 -11.05 8.05 14.86
CA LYS A 48 -12.31 8.45 15.51
C LYS A 48 -13.31 7.29 15.50
N GLN A 49 -14.40 7.42 16.28
CA GLN A 49 -15.37 6.34 16.43
C GLN A 49 -16.04 5.96 15.10
N ASP A 50 -16.46 6.95 14.31
CA ASP A 50 -17.00 6.83 12.96
C ASP A 50 -15.95 6.89 11.84
N GLY A 51 -14.68 6.81 12.23
CA GLY A 51 -13.55 6.91 11.32
C GLY A 51 -13.32 5.65 10.48
N ILE A 52 -12.69 5.84 9.33
CA ILE A 52 -12.33 4.75 8.41
C ILE A 52 -10.83 4.77 8.14
N ALA A 53 -10.18 3.61 8.23
CA ALA A 53 -8.80 3.44 7.83
C ALA A 53 -8.71 2.61 6.55
N LEU A 54 -7.79 2.96 5.66
CA LEU A 54 -7.41 2.20 4.47
C LEU A 54 -5.94 1.81 4.57
N ILE A 55 -5.68 0.52 4.62
CA ILE A 55 -4.33 -0.02 4.61
C ILE A 55 -4.07 -0.69 3.26
N HIS A 56 -3.23 -0.04 2.46
CA HIS A 56 -2.81 -0.53 1.15
C HIS A 56 -1.41 -1.13 1.26
N THR A 57 -1.28 -2.40 0.95
CA THR A 57 -0.01 -3.13 1.06
C THR A 57 0.13 -4.16 -0.05
N ILE A 58 1.35 -4.37 -0.52
CA ILE A 58 1.68 -5.58 -1.25
C ILE A 58 1.52 -6.75 -0.28
N GLY A 59 0.93 -7.83 -0.77
CA GLY A 59 0.70 -9.04 0.00
C GLY A 59 0.76 -10.29 -0.88
N ARG A 60 0.49 -11.43 -0.27
CA ARG A 60 0.46 -12.72 -0.96
C ARG A 60 -0.85 -13.45 -0.66
N SER A 61 -1.39 -14.13 -1.67
CA SER A 61 -2.62 -14.91 -1.57
C SER A 61 -2.38 -16.40 -1.28
N ASP A 62 -1.15 -16.78 -1.03
CA ASP A 62 -0.69 -18.09 -0.56
C ASP A 62 -0.22 -18.02 0.91
N PRO A 63 0.14 -19.12 1.56
CA PRO A 63 0.61 -19.13 2.94
C PRO A 63 1.84 -18.24 3.18
N PRO A 64 2.11 -17.86 4.44
CA PRO A 64 3.32 -17.12 4.81
C PRO A 64 4.59 -17.77 4.29
N ASP A 65 5.52 -16.95 3.79
CA ASP A 65 6.80 -17.39 3.28
C ASP A 65 7.86 -16.28 3.46
N THR A 66 9.11 -16.59 3.20
CA THR A 66 10.23 -15.67 3.37
C THR A 66 10.38 -14.71 2.19
N THR A 67 10.84 -13.50 2.44
CA THR A 67 11.24 -12.58 1.38
C THR A 67 12.56 -13.03 0.75
N SER A 68 12.66 -12.94 -0.57
CA SER A 68 13.86 -13.27 -1.32
C SER A 68 15.11 -12.58 -0.73
N PRO A 69 16.20 -13.32 -0.45
CA PRO A 69 17.45 -12.74 0.06
C PRO A 69 18.01 -11.64 -0.87
N TRP A 70 17.77 -11.76 -2.17
CA TRP A 70 18.21 -10.76 -3.13
C TRP A 70 17.45 -9.44 -2.95
N ILE A 71 16.12 -9.50 -2.77
CA ILE A 71 15.28 -8.32 -2.49
C ILE A 71 15.70 -7.67 -1.17
N LEU A 72 15.88 -8.46 -0.11
CA LEU A 72 16.33 -7.95 1.19
C LEU A 72 17.69 -7.27 1.13
N LYS A 73 18.60 -7.79 0.31
CA LYS A 73 19.95 -7.24 0.21
C LYS A 73 20.03 -5.97 -0.63
N TYR A 74 19.31 -5.90 -1.73
CA TYR A 74 19.57 -4.87 -2.75
C TYR A 74 18.45 -3.83 -2.91
N ILE A 75 17.21 -4.14 -2.49
CA ILE A 75 16.05 -3.28 -2.77
C ILE A 75 15.38 -2.84 -1.49
N PHE A 76 14.90 -3.77 -0.65
CA PHE A 76 14.11 -3.50 0.55
C PHE A 76 14.67 -4.24 1.77
N PRO A 77 15.73 -3.71 2.40
CA PRO A 77 16.24 -4.30 3.65
C PRO A 77 15.14 -4.35 4.72
N GLY A 78 14.94 -5.54 5.30
CA GLY A 78 13.90 -5.76 6.31
C GLY A 78 12.46 -5.82 5.79
N GLY A 79 12.24 -5.70 4.48
CA GLY A 79 10.91 -5.79 3.88
C GLY A 79 10.32 -7.19 3.96
N TYR A 80 9.01 -7.26 4.17
CA TYR A 80 8.25 -8.51 4.24
C TYR A 80 6.91 -8.36 3.52
N VAL A 81 6.55 -9.36 2.70
CA VAL A 81 5.27 -9.39 2.00
C VAL A 81 4.31 -10.28 2.78
N PRO A 82 3.33 -9.70 3.51
CA PRO A 82 2.46 -10.45 4.39
C PRO A 82 1.47 -11.33 3.62
N ALA A 83 1.18 -12.51 4.17
CA ALA A 83 -0.01 -13.25 3.79
C ALA A 83 -1.27 -12.59 4.38
N MET A 84 -2.43 -12.79 3.75
CA MET A 84 -3.69 -12.24 4.26
C MET A 84 -3.97 -12.71 5.69
N SER A 85 -3.71 -13.97 6.00
CA SER A 85 -3.89 -14.56 7.34
C SER A 85 -3.05 -13.87 8.41
N GLU A 86 -1.86 -13.35 8.06
CA GLU A 86 -1.01 -12.62 9.00
C GLU A 86 -1.51 -11.20 9.28
N ALA A 87 -2.21 -10.60 8.32
CA ALA A 87 -2.79 -9.27 8.49
C ALA A 87 -4.15 -9.31 9.21
N ILE A 88 -5.02 -10.26 8.88
CA ILE A 88 -6.38 -10.36 9.44
C ILE A 88 -6.36 -10.65 10.94
N ALA A 89 -5.55 -11.59 11.40
CA ALA A 89 -5.54 -11.98 12.80
C ALA A 89 -5.23 -10.81 13.77
N PRO A 90 -4.23 -9.94 13.53
CA PRO A 90 -4.04 -8.76 14.37
C PRO A 90 -5.14 -7.69 14.21
N ILE A 91 -5.80 -7.55 13.05
CA ILE A 91 -6.97 -6.68 12.87
C ILE A 91 -8.10 -7.11 13.80
N GLU A 92 -8.44 -8.41 13.82
CA GLU A 92 -9.47 -9.00 14.67
C GLU A 92 -9.15 -8.81 16.16
N ARG A 93 -7.90 -9.04 16.58
CA ARG A 93 -7.45 -8.83 17.97
C ARG A 93 -7.58 -7.39 18.44
N GLN A 94 -7.58 -6.43 17.53
CA GLN A 94 -7.84 -5.03 17.86
C GLN A 94 -9.32 -4.64 17.74
N TYR A 95 -10.23 -5.60 17.54
CA TYR A 95 -11.66 -5.34 17.38
C TYR A 95 -11.97 -4.28 16.30
N LEU A 96 -11.22 -4.32 15.21
CA LEU A 96 -11.50 -3.54 14.02
C LEU A 96 -12.34 -4.37 13.04
N PHE A 97 -13.41 -3.80 12.53
CA PHE A 97 -14.18 -4.41 11.46
C PHE A 97 -13.44 -4.24 10.13
N ALA A 98 -13.12 -5.32 9.44
CA ALA A 98 -12.72 -5.30 8.05
C ALA A 98 -13.99 -5.15 7.19
N THR A 99 -14.40 -3.92 6.95
CA THR A 99 -15.65 -3.60 6.25
C THR A 99 -15.57 -3.85 4.74
N ASP A 100 -14.37 -3.89 4.18
CA ASP A 100 -14.08 -4.31 2.81
C ASP A 100 -12.62 -4.77 2.68
N ILE A 101 -12.38 -5.73 1.79
CA ILE A 101 -11.04 -6.15 1.40
C ILE A 101 -11.01 -6.29 -0.11
N GLU A 102 -10.30 -5.38 -0.77
CA GLU A 102 -10.01 -5.52 -2.19
C GLU A 102 -8.69 -6.28 -2.39
N VAL A 103 -8.69 -7.18 -3.36
CA VAL A 103 -7.50 -7.92 -3.78
C VAL A 103 -7.19 -7.56 -5.22
N TRP A 104 -6.18 -6.73 -5.42
CA TRP A 104 -5.72 -6.29 -6.73
C TRP A 104 -4.65 -7.25 -7.23
N ARG A 105 -5.05 -8.15 -8.11
CA ARG A 105 -4.21 -9.25 -8.60
C ARG A 105 -3.12 -8.79 -9.57
N LEU A 106 -3.50 -8.34 -10.76
CA LEU A 106 -2.58 -8.02 -11.87
C LEU A 106 -2.32 -6.51 -12.03
N HIS A 107 -2.94 -5.67 -11.22
CA HIS A 107 -2.77 -4.21 -11.32
C HIS A 107 -1.31 -3.79 -11.19
N TYR A 108 -0.62 -4.33 -10.18
CA TYR A 108 0.77 -3.94 -9.92
C TYR A 108 1.75 -4.54 -10.95
N ALA A 109 1.41 -5.67 -11.57
CA ALA A 109 2.17 -6.20 -12.72
C ALA A 109 2.20 -5.19 -13.87
N GLN A 110 1.05 -4.56 -14.17
CA GLN A 110 0.98 -3.50 -15.20
C GLN A 110 1.77 -2.25 -14.79
N THR A 111 1.69 -1.85 -13.53
CA THR A 111 2.48 -0.74 -12.99
C THR A 111 3.98 -0.99 -13.17
N LEU A 112 4.46 -2.19 -12.81
CA LEU A 112 5.87 -2.58 -12.95
C LEU A 112 6.29 -2.62 -14.42
N ARG A 113 5.42 -3.08 -15.34
CA ARG A 113 5.66 -3.02 -16.77
C ARG A 113 5.81 -1.58 -17.26
N CYS A 114 4.91 -0.69 -16.88
CA CYS A 114 5.02 0.72 -17.23
C CYS A 114 6.29 1.37 -16.64
N TRP A 115 6.70 1.00 -15.44
CA TRP A 115 7.95 1.48 -14.85
C TRP A 115 9.16 0.96 -15.61
N HIS A 116 9.16 -0.34 -15.98
CA HIS A 116 10.22 -0.94 -16.80
C HIS A 116 10.38 -0.21 -18.13
N ASP A 117 9.28 0.01 -18.86
CA ASP A 117 9.33 0.64 -20.17
C ASP A 117 9.82 2.09 -20.10
N ARG A 118 9.35 2.86 -19.10
CA ARG A 118 9.87 4.21 -18.84
C ARG A 118 11.35 4.21 -18.43
N PHE A 119 11.77 3.25 -17.63
CA PHE A 119 13.17 3.09 -17.25
C PHE A 119 14.04 2.80 -18.47
N MET A 120 13.64 1.86 -19.32
CA MET A 120 14.37 1.53 -20.53
C MET A 120 14.44 2.68 -21.52
N ALA A 121 13.39 3.48 -21.65
CA ALA A 121 13.39 4.69 -22.47
C ALA A 121 14.34 5.79 -21.94
N ASN A 122 14.74 5.73 -20.67
CA ASN A 122 15.63 6.71 -20.02
C ASN A 122 16.90 6.07 -19.46
N ILE A 123 17.31 4.91 -19.94
CA ILE A 123 18.40 4.10 -19.35
C ILE A 123 19.74 4.86 -19.36
N ASP A 124 20.00 5.69 -20.36
CA ASP A 124 21.23 6.47 -20.45
C ASP A 124 21.31 7.55 -19.37
N LYS A 125 20.17 8.13 -18.98
CA LYS A 125 20.10 9.05 -17.83
C LYS A 125 20.39 8.31 -16.52
N ALA A 126 19.83 7.11 -16.35
CA ALA A 126 20.09 6.29 -15.16
C ALA A 126 21.58 5.88 -15.10
N ARG A 127 22.16 5.49 -16.24
CA ARG A 127 23.58 5.13 -16.35
C ARG A 127 24.50 6.30 -16.00
N ALA A 128 24.14 7.52 -16.41
CA ALA A 128 24.91 8.72 -16.07
C ALA A 128 24.83 9.10 -14.58
N LEU A 129 23.72 8.79 -13.90
CA LEU A 129 23.55 9.04 -12.45
C LEU A 129 24.22 7.97 -11.58
N TYR A 130 24.29 6.73 -12.05
CA TYR A 130 24.83 5.58 -11.32
C TYR A 130 25.89 4.86 -12.14
N ASP A 131 25.57 3.63 -12.65
CA ASP A 131 26.43 2.81 -13.48
C ASP A 131 25.64 1.72 -14.23
N ASP A 132 26.32 0.93 -15.08
CA ASP A 132 25.73 -0.20 -15.77
C ASP A 132 25.27 -1.32 -14.83
N ARG A 133 25.93 -1.48 -13.67
CA ARG A 133 25.56 -2.49 -12.66
C ARG A 133 24.20 -2.14 -12.05
N PHE A 134 23.98 -0.88 -11.69
CA PHE A 134 22.69 -0.40 -11.21
C PHE A 134 21.62 -0.61 -12.28
N CYS A 135 21.89 -0.25 -13.54
CA CYS A 135 20.91 -0.42 -14.62
C CYS A 135 20.48 -1.86 -14.80
N ARG A 136 21.41 -2.83 -14.74
CA ARG A 136 21.08 -4.26 -14.79
C ARG A 136 20.28 -4.71 -13.56
N MET A 137 20.68 -4.28 -12.37
CA MET A 137 20.01 -4.62 -11.11
C MET A 137 18.57 -4.11 -11.10
N TRP A 138 18.37 -2.85 -11.46
CA TRP A 138 17.04 -2.22 -11.45
C TRP A 138 16.11 -2.82 -12.50
N ARG A 139 16.63 -3.07 -13.71
CA ARG A 139 15.88 -3.79 -14.75
C ARG A 139 15.47 -5.19 -14.29
N TYR A 140 16.37 -5.94 -13.68
CA TYR A 140 16.06 -7.25 -13.12
C TYR A 140 14.97 -7.16 -12.05
N TYR A 141 15.07 -6.22 -11.13
CA TYR A 141 14.06 -5.98 -10.09
C TYR A 141 12.67 -5.77 -10.70
N LEU A 142 12.52 -4.86 -11.66
CA LEU A 142 11.24 -4.54 -12.27
C LEU A 142 10.61 -5.75 -12.96
N ILE A 143 11.41 -6.51 -13.73
CA ILE A 143 10.93 -7.71 -14.44
C ILE A 143 10.61 -8.83 -13.45
N ALA A 144 11.49 -9.11 -12.48
CA ALA A 144 11.28 -10.18 -11.51
C ALA A 144 10.00 -9.92 -10.68
N CYS A 145 9.81 -8.70 -10.21
CA CYS A 145 8.58 -8.36 -9.47
C CYS A 145 7.33 -8.43 -10.36
N GLU A 146 7.37 -7.99 -11.61
CA GLU A 146 6.24 -8.15 -12.53
C GLU A 146 5.86 -9.63 -12.67
N LEU A 147 6.85 -10.51 -12.87
CA LEU A 147 6.61 -11.94 -13.00
C LEU A 147 6.06 -12.58 -11.73
N THR A 148 6.48 -12.07 -10.56
CA THR A 148 5.95 -12.51 -9.26
C THR A 148 4.44 -12.22 -9.14
N PHE A 149 4.00 -11.03 -9.55
CA PHE A 149 2.56 -10.72 -9.61
C PHE A 149 1.80 -11.53 -10.65
N ARG A 150 2.44 -11.92 -11.76
CA ARG A 150 1.76 -12.68 -12.82
C ARG A 150 1.65 -14.17 -12.51
N TYR A 151 2.65 -14.73 -11.82
CA TYR A 151 2.81 -16.18 -11.75
C TYR A 151 2.99 -16.74 -10.34
N ASN A 152 3.23 -15.89 -9.33
CA ASN A 152 3.55 -16.32 -7.96
C ASN A 152 2.67 -15.64 -6.90
N HIS A 153 1.37 -15.74 -6.99
CA HIS A 153 0.41 -15.36 -5.94
C HIS A 153 0.61 -13.99 -5.26
N GLN A 154 1.54 -13.15 -5.73
CA GLN A 154 1.70 -11.81 -5.20
C GLN A 154 0.56 -10.91 -5.67
N VAL A 155 0.02 -10.12 -4.73
CA VAL A 155 -1.16 -9.27 -4.94
C VAL A 155 -0.97 -7.95 -4.20
N VAL A 156 -1.92 -7.04 -4.34
CA VAL A 156 -2.06 -5.90 -3.45
C VAL A 156 -3.36 -6.05 -2.68
N PHE A 157 -3.31 -5.87 -1.38
CA PHE A 157 -4.48 -5.78 -0.52
C PHE A 157 -4.83 -4.32 -0.23
N GLN A 158 -6.11 -4.03 -0.19
CA GLN A 158 -6.67 -2.82 0.39
C GLN A 158 -7.65 -3.22 1.50
N PHE A 159 -7.23 -3.08 2.75
CA PHE A 159 -8.08 -3.33 3.91
C PHE A 159 -8.78 -2.04 4.30
N GLN A 160 -10.09 -1.99 4.17
CA GLN A 160 -10.93 -0.92 4.72
C GLN A 160 -11.38 -1.33 6.12
N LEU A 161 -10.99 -0.54 7.12
CA LEU A 161 -11.18 -0.85 8.53
C LEU A 161 -12.00 0.24 9.22
N ALA A 162 -12.85 -0.16 10.16
CA ALA A 162 -13.65 0.74 10.97
C ALA A 162 -13.76 0.24 12.42
N LYS A 163 -14.13 1.11 13.36
CA LYS A 163 -14.46 0.73 14.74
C LYS A 163 -15.92 0.32 14.88
N GLU A 164 -16.81 0.92 14.08
CA GLU A 164 -18.26 0.69 14.12
C GLU A 164 -18.73 -0.01 12.84
N GLN A 165 -19.75 -0.84 12.98
CA GLN A 165 -20.31 -1.59 11.86
C GLN A 165 -21.00 -0.71 10.82
N ASP A 166 -21.57 0.41 11.26
CA ASP A 166 -22.32 1.36 10.46
C ASP A 166 -21.49 2.57 9.97
N ALA A 167 -20.17 2.56 10.23
CA ALA A 167 -19.27 3.60 9.74
C ALA A 167 -19.19 3.70 8.22
N VAL A 168 -19.60 2.63 7.51
CA VAL A 168 -19.67 2.58 6.04
C VAL A 168 -21.09 2.20 5.60
N PRO A 169 -21.54 2.58 4.38
CA PRO A 169 -22.82 2.13 3.83
C PRO A 169 -22.92 0.60 3.78
N LEU A 170 -24.14 0.05 3.96
CA LEU A 170 -24.41 -1.39 3.97
C LEU A 170 -24.02 -2.11 2.68
N THR A 171 -24.11 -1.42 1.55
CA THR A 171 -23.77 -1.97 0.23
C THR A 171 -22.54 -1.29 -0.33
N ARG A 172 -21.84 -1.98 -1.24
CA ARG A 172 -20.61 -1.47 -1.89
C ARG A 172 -20.88 -0.45 -3.00
N ASP A 173 -22.12 -0.03 -3.23
CA ASP A 173 -22.49 0.89 -4.31
C ASP A 173 -21.76 2.23 -4.25
N TYR A 174 -21.39 2.69 -3.04
CA TYR A 174 -20.63 3.92 -2.85
C TYR A 174 -19.23 3.89 -3.52
N LEU A 175 -18.65 2.69 -3.76
CA LEU A 175 -17.39 2.54 -4.47
C LEU A 175 -17.52 2.77 -5.99
N TYR A 176 -18.74 2.64 -6.54
CA TYR A 176 -19.00 2.63 -7.99
C TYR A 176 -19.88 3.78 -8.45
N ARG A 177 -20.38 4.64 -7.56
CA ARG A 177 -21.23 5.78 -7.94
C ARG A 177 -20.43 6.83 -8.70
N ASP A 178 -20.90 7.18 -9.91
CA ASP A 178 -20.30 8.18 -10.80
C ASP A 178 -20.10 9.56 -10.17
N ASP A 179 -20.90 9.94 -9.18
CA ASP A 179 -20.80 11.24 -8.51
C ASP A 179 -19.50 11.43 -7.73
N ALA A 180 -18.89 10.36 -7.22
CA ALA A 180 -17.56 10.41 -6.61
C ALA A 180 -16.47 10.67 -7.66
N HIS A 181 -16.64 10.18 -8.89
CA HIS A 181 -15.67 10.33 -9.98
C HIS A 181 -15.73 11.72 -10.66
N LYS A 182 -16.89 12.36 -10.71
CA LYS A 182 -17.04 13.71 -11.31
C LYS A 182 -16.29 14.77 -10.52
N ASN A 183 -16.23 14.66 -9.20
CA ASN A 183 -15.51 15.62 -8.36
C ASN A 183 -13.98 15.42 -8.39
N VAL A 184 -13.49 14.19 -8.56
CA VAL A 184 -12.05 13.90 -8.69
C VAL A 184 -11.51 14.39 -10.05
N ARG A 185 -12.26 14.18 -11.15
CA ARG A 185 -11.85 14.65 -12.48
C ARG A 185 -11.82 16.18 -12.59
N LYS A 186 -12.75 16.90 -11.95
CA LYS A 186 -12.71 18.37 -11.89
C LYS A 186 -11.50 18.91 -11.13
N GLY A 187 -11.02 18.21 -10.10
CA GLY A 187 -9.83 18.60 -9.36
C GLY A 187 -8.51 18.37 -10.11
N LEU A 188 -8.46 17.38 -10.99
CA LEU A 188 -7.26 17.04 -11.78
C LEU A 188 -7.07 17.95 -13.01
N HIS A 189 -8.17 18.46 -13.58
CA HIS A 189 -8.07 19.42 -14.70
C HIS A 189 -7.67 20.84 -14.29
N HIS A 190 -7.84 21.24 -13.03
CA HIS A 190 -7.34 22.53 -12.52
C HIS A 190 -5.91 22.49 -11.99
N ALA A 191 -5.23 21.36 -12.02
CA ALA A 191 -3.83 21.21 -11.62
C ALA A 191 -2.86 21.12 -12.82
N ALA A 192 -3.38 21.23 -14.06
CA ALA A 192 -2.63 21.09 -15.32
C ALA A 192 -2.68 22.36 -16.20
N GLU A 193 -3.20 23.48 -15.69
CA GLU A 193 -3.04 24.84 -16.23
C GLU A 193 -2.13 25.67 -15.25
#